data_ed71ece9ef6c77e8aa3f0570ca8e974c
#
_entry.id   ed71ece9ef6c77e8aa3f0570ca8e974c
#
_cell.length_a   1.000
_cell.length_b   1.000
_cell.length_c   1.000
_cell.angle_alpha   90.00
_cell.angle_beta   90.00
_cell.angle_gamma   90.00
#
_symmetry.space_group_name_H-M   'P 1'
#
loop_
_entity.id
_entity.type
_entity.pdbx_description
1 polymer ?
#
loop_
_entity_poly.entity_id
_entity_poly.type
_entity_poly.pdbx_seq_one_letter_code
_entity_poly.pdbx_strand_id
1 'polypeptide(L)'
;MRRADGYYVQFLIKTDVKVEVKPTGKTIGLDVGLKEFYTDSNGHTEPNPRFYRTGEKRLKFYQRRVSRKKKGSANRKKAINKLGRTHLNISRKREERAKRIVRCVIKSNDLVAYEDLRVKNLVKNHCLAKSINDAGWYQFRKWLEYFGVKFGRITVAVNPSYTSQNCSSCGTTVKKSLSTRTHICQCGFVLDRDWNAAINXIAILVFLYFNRHSKFLVNLIQTPEAHLPQKD
;
A
#
# COMPACT_ATOMS: atom_id res chain seq x y z
N MET A 1 -8.43 14.37 -23.42
CA MET A 1 -8.81 14.65 -22.03
C MET A 1 -8.25 16.00 -21.59
N ARG A 2 -9.08 16.87 -20.98
CA ARG A 2 -8.63 18.18 -20.46
C ARG A 2 -8.30 18.05 -18.97
N ARG A 3 -7.16 18.62 -18.57
CA ARG A 3 -6.77 18.77 -17.16
C ARG A 3 -6.44 20.24 -16.87
N ALA A 4 -6.18 20.57 -15.61
CA ALA A 4 -5.92 21.95 -15.20
C ALA A 4 -4.62 22.55 -15.79
N ASP A 5 -3.70 21.71 -16.24
CA ASP A 5 -2.40 22.12 -16.80
C ASP A 5 -2.30 21.95 -18.32
N GLY A 6 -3.34 21.39 -18.97
CA GLY A 6 -3.31 21.22 -20.43
C GLY A 6 -4.26 20.16 -20.95
N TYR A 7 -4.04 19.81 -22.20
CA TYR A 7 -4.78 18.77 -22.91
C TYR A 7 -3.90 17.55 -23.08
N TYR A 8 -4.50 16.35 -22.97
CA TYR A 8 -3.81 15.08 -23.05
C TYR A 8 -4.52 14.17 -24.04
N VAL A 9 -3.75 13.50 -24.87
CA VAL A 9 -4.21 12.40 -25.72
C VAL A 9 -3.74 11.10 -25.11
N GLN A 10 -4.58 10.08 -25.12
CA GLN A 10 -4.27 8.77 -24.59
C GLN A 10 -4.50 7.76 -25.70
N PHE A 11 -3.47 6.95 -25.96
CA PHE A 11 -3.53 5.89 -26.95
C PHE A 11 -3.50 4.55 -26.23
N LEU A 12 -4.36 3.66 -26.63
CA LEU A 12 -4.31 2.25 -26.20
C LEU A 12 -3.62 1.47 -27.32
N ILE A 13 -2.52 0.84 -26.97
CA ILE A 13 -1.78 0.00 -27.92
C ILE A 13 -1.73 -1.44 -27.40
N LYS A 14 -1.91 -2.39 -28.30
CA LYS A 14 -1.69 -3.80 -27.99
C LYS A 14 -0.20 -4.09 -28.18
N THR A 15 0.41 -4.74 -27.20
CA THR A 15 1.83 -5.05 -27.22
C THR A 15 2.06 -6.40 -26.55
N ASP A 16 2.95 -7.17 -27.13
CA ASP A 16 3.33 -8.50 -26.63
C ASP A 16 4.60 -8.44 -25.77
N VAL A 17 5.00 -7.24 -25.37
CA VAL A 17 6.19 -7.07 -24.54
C VAL A 17 5.97 -7.70 -23.16
N LYS A 18 6.64 -8.81 -22.91
CA LYS A 18 6.73 -9.43 -21.59
C LYS A 18 7.92 -8.85 -20.85
N VAL A 19 7.71 -8.49 -19.61
CA VAL A 19 8.81 -8.02 -18.74
C VAL A 19 9.26 -9.23 -17.93
N GLU A 20 10.40 -9.80 -18.32
CA GLU A 20 10.98 -10.91 -17.58
C GLU A 20 11.71 -10.37 -16.36
N VAL A 21 11.37 -10.91 -15.20
CA VAL A 21 12.01 -10.60 -13.93
C VAL A 21 12.40 -11.92 -13.28
N LYS A 22 13.67 -12.08 -12.99
CA LYS A 22 14.20 -13.31 -12.37
C LYS A 22 13.51 -13.55 -11.03
N PRO A 23 13.16 -14.80 -10.70
CA PRO A 23 12.64 -15.12 -9.37
C PRO A 23 13.62 -14.70 -8.28
N THR A 24 13.08 -14.24 -7.17
CA THR A 24 13.85 -13.76 -6.01
C THR A 24 13.81 -14.74 -4.84
N GLY A 25 12.85 -15.68 -4.85
CA GLY A 25 12.59 -16.59 -3.74
C GLY A 25 11.96 -15.90 -2.51
N LYS A 26 11.65 -14.60 -2.61
CA LYS A 26 11.23 -13.81 -1.46
C LYS A 26 9.73 -13.57 -1.43
N THR A 27 9.20 -13.54 -0.20
CA THR A 27 7.80 -13.19 0.09
C THR A 27 7.76 -11.99 1.01
N ILE A 28 6.71 -11.17 0.90
CA ILE A 28 6.54 -10.01 1.77
C ILE A 28 5.06 -9.77 2.10
N GLY A 29 4.79 -9.40 3.35
CA GLY A 29 3.49 -8.93 3.81
C GLY A 29 3.53 -7.43 4.05
N LEU A 30 2.44 -6.72 3.72
CA LEU A 30 2.35 -5.27 3.82
C LEU A 30 1.11 -4.88 4.63
N ASP A 31 1.31 -4.34 5.82
CA ASP A 31 0.27 -3.75 6.67
C ASP A 31 0.24 -2.24 6.44
N VAL A 32 -0.87 -1.69 5.91
CA VAL A 32 -0.96 -0.26 5.58
C VAL A 32 -1.49 0.55 6.76
N GLY A 33 -0.86 1.69 7.03
CA GLY A 33 -1.18 2.53 8.18
C GLY A 33 -1.33 4.01 7.86
N LEU A 34 -1.77 4.78 8.85
CA LEU A 34 -1.87 6.24 8.77
C LEU A 34 -0.67 6.95 9.39
N LYS A 35 -0.02 6.31 10.37
CA LYS A 35 1.23 6.82 10.97
C LYS A 35 2.36 6.63 9.94
N GLU A 36 2.70 5.40 9.67
CA GLU A 36 3.54 5.00 8.54
C GLU A 36 2.64 4.63 7.37
N PHE A 37 3.14 4.71 6.14
CA PHE A 37 2.35 4.35 4.96
C PHE A 37 2.11 2.85 4.90
N TYR A 38 3.13 2.05 5.21
CA TYR A 38 3.00 0.63 5.51
C TYR A 38 4.16 0.20 6.41
N THR A 39 3.96 -0.93 7.08
CA THR A 39 5.00 -1.72 7.73
C THR A 39 5.08 -3.06 7.00
N ASP A 40 6.27 -3.51 6.66
CA ASP A 40 6.43 -4.81 6.00
C ASP A 40 6.81 -5.91 7.00
N SER A 41 6.74 -7.15 6.53
CA SER A 41 7.01 -8.33 7.35
C SER A 41 8.47 -8.49 7.79
N ASN A 42 9.38 -7.70 7.21
CA ASN A 42 10.78 -7.64 7.64
C ASN A 42 11.03 -6.54 8.70
N GLY A 43 9.96 -5.83 9.09
CA GLY A 43 10.03 -4.73 10.06
C GLY A 43 10.37 -3.37 9.46
N HIS A 44 10.54 -3.28 8.14
CA HIS A 44 10.79 -1.99 7.50
C HIS A 44 9.50 -1.17 7.43
N THR A 45 9.60 0.12 7.71
CA THR A 45 8.47 1.05 7.65
C THR A 45 8.68 2.08 6.54
N GLU A 46 7.65 2.28 5.72
CA GLU A 46 7.64 3.31 4.68
C GLU A 46 6.92 4.55 5.22
N PRO A 47 7.58 5.72 5.28
CA PRO A 47 6.94 6.91 5.86
C PRO A 47 5.74 7.40 5.06
N ASN A 48 4.76 7.98 5.76
CA ASN A 48 3.56 8.55 5.14
C ASN A 48 3.78 10.05 4.86
N PRO A 49 3.91 10.47 3.59
CA PRO A 49 4.26 11.87 3.25
C PRO A 49 3.12 12.87 3.44
N ARG A 50 1.88 12.41 3.59
CA ARG A 50 0.70 13.25 3.85
C ARG A 50 0.62 14.44 2.87
N PHE A 51 0.67 14.17 1.56
CA PHE A 51 0.76 15.18 0.50
C PHE A 51 -0.40 16.19 0.51
N TYR A 52 -1.61 15.72 0.86
CA TYR A 52 -2.76 16.63 0.97
C TYR A 52 -2.58 17.56 2.18
N ARG A 53 -2.19 17.01 3.33
CA ARG A 53 -2.00 17.79 4.56
C ARG A 53 -0.93 18.87 4.37
N THR A 54 0.19 18.52 3.72
CA THR A 54 1.27 19.49 3.43
C THR A 54 0.81 20.57 2.44
N GLY A 55 -0.07 20.20 1.49
CA GLY A 55 -0.61 21.15 0.49
C GLY A 55 -1.86 21.90 0.93
N GLU A 56 -2.44 21.58 2.08
CA GLU A 56 -3.77 22.05 2.50
C GLU A 56 -3.85 23.57 2.62
N LYS A 57 -2.84 24.23 3.19
CA LYS A 57 -2.81 25.69 3.33
C LYS A 57 -2.93 26.37 1.96
N ARG A 58 -2.18 25.87 0.96
CA ARG A 58 -2.20 26.39 -0.42
C ARG A 58 -3.56 26.14 -1.11
N LEU A 59 -4.15 24.96 -0.89
CA LEU A 59 -5.49 24.63 -1.41
C LEU A 59 -6.55 25.60 -0.84
N LYS A 60 -6.56 25.79 0.48
CA LYS A 60 -7.47 26.73 1.15
C LYS A 60 -7.30 28.16 0.66
N PHE A 61 -6.06 28.60 0.43
CA PHE A 61 -5.78 29.92 -0.13
C PHE A 61 -6.45 30.10 -1.51
N TYR A 62 -6.20 29.16 -2.44
CA TYR A 62 -6.80 29.26 -3.79
C TYR A 62 -8.32 29.07 -3.75
N GLN A 63 -8.84 28.23 -2.87
CA GLN A 63 -10.28 28.04 -2.70
C GLN A 63 -10.96 29.37 -2.30
N ARG A 64 -10.39 30.07 -1.31
CA ARG A 64 -10.90 31.38 -0.91
C ARG A 64 -10.82 32.40 -2.05
N ARG A 65 -9.74 32.36 -2.86
CA ARG A 65 -9.62 33.25 -4.04
C ARG A 65 -10.72 32.97 -5.07
N VAL A 66 -11.07 31.72 -5.31
CA VAL A 66 -12.16 31.33 -6.22
C VAL A 66 -13.50 31.86 -5.67
N SER A 67 -13.77 31.67 -4.37
CA SER A 67 -15.03 32.10 -3.74
C SER A 67 -15.25 33.62 -3.84
N ARG A 68 -14.17 34.42 -3.73
CA ARG A 68 -14.22 35.89 -3.75
C ARG A 68 -14.39 36.50 -5.16
N LYS A 69 -14.32 35.68 -6.22
CA LYS A 69 -14.39 36.19 -7.60
C LYS A 69 -15.82 36.03 -8.16
N LYS A 70 -16.29 37.03 -8.93
CA LYS A 70 -17.61 37.02 -9.59
C LYS A 70 -17.73 35.78 -10.48
N LYS A 71 -18.87 35.07 -10.35
CA LYS A 71 -19.17 33.89 -11.18
C LYS A 71 -19.13 34.30 -12.66
N GLY A 72 -18.56 33.44 -13.51
CA GLY A 72 -18.42 33.66 -14.93
C GLY A 72 -17.21 34.51 -15.36
N SER A 73 -16.60 35.28 -14.45
CA SER A 73 -15.51 36.21 -14.83
C SER A 73 -14.22 35.45 -15.23
N ALA A 74 -13.44 36.10 -16.12
CA ALA A 74 -12.12 35.61 -16.53
C ALA A 74 -11.19 35.39 -15.32
N ASN A 75 -11.25 36.30 -14.35
CA ASN A 75 -10.45 36.23 -13.14
C ASN A 75 -10.83 35.00 -12.26
N ARG A 76 -12.12 34.62 -12.23
CA ARG A 76 -12.57 33.40 -11.54
C ARG A 76 -12.04 32.17 -12.29
N LYS A 77 -12.10 32.14 -13.63
CA LYS A 77 -11.57 31.05 -14.45
C LYS A 77 -10.06 30.84 -14.19
N LYS A 78 -9.27 31.92 -14.12
CA LYS A 78 -7.84 31.90 -13.78
C LYS A 78 -7.62 31.33 -12.38
N ALA A 79 -8.44 31.70 -11.38
CA ALA A 79 -8.34 31.22 -10.00
C ALA A 79 -8.69 29.71 -9.90
N ILE A 80 -9.74 29.28 -10.61
CA ILE A 80 -10.13 27.86 -10.70
C ILE A 80 -8.98 27.03 -11.28
N ASN A 81 -8.33 27.54 -12.34
CA ASN A 81 -7.21 26.83 -12.97
C ASN A 81 -6.04 26.66 -11.99
N LYS A 82 -5.68 27.72 -11.22
CA LYS A 82 -4.62 27.62 -10.18
C LYS A 82 -4.97 26.61 -9.10
N LEU A 83 -6.23 26.60 -8.64
CA LEU A 83 -6.72 25.62 -7.67
C LEU A 83 -6.62 24.19 -8.25
N GLY A 84 -7.09 24.02 -9.49
CA GLY A 84 -7.04 22.73 -10.19
C GLY A 84 -5.61 22.19 -10.36
N ARG A 85 -4.66 23.07 -10.72
CA ARG A 85 -3.23 22.70 -10.82
C ARG A 85 -2.67 22.26 -9.47
N THR A 86 -3.11 22.89 -8.37
CA THR A 86 -2.66 22.50 -7.02
C THR A 86 -3.18 21.10 -6.65
N HIS A 87 -4.46 20.82 -6.93
CA HIS A 87 -5.04 19.48 -6.74
C HIS A 87 -4.32 18.42 -7.60
N LEU A 88 -4.10 18.76 -8.88
CA LEU A 88 -3.44 17.85 -9.83
C LEU A 88 -2.02 17.50 -9.38
N ASN A 89 -1.27 18.48 -8.87
CA ASN A 89 0.09 18.25 -8.33
C ASN A 89 0.07 17.27 -7.15
N ILE A 90 -0.86 17.44 -6.20
CA ILE A 90 -1.01 16.54 -5.05
C ILE A 90 -1.35 15.12 -5.54
N SER A 91 -2.30 15.00 -6.47
CA SER A 91 -2.72 13.72 -7.04
C SER A 91 -1.54 13.00 -7.71
N ARG A 92 -0.76 13.73 -8.52
CA ARG A 92 0.42 13.18 -9.22
C ARG A 92 1.51 12.73 -8.25
N LYS A 93 1.77 13.50 -7.20
CA LYS A 93 2.75 13.13 -6.15
C LYS A 93 2.36 11.82 -5.48
N ARG A 94 1.07 11.66 -5.11
CA ARG A 94 0.57 10.41 -4.53
C ARG A 94 0.73 9.25 -5.49
N GLU A 95 0.30 9.44 -6.74
CA GLU A 95 0.35 8.41 -7.76
C GLU A 95 1.79 7.97 -8.06
N GLU A 96 2.69 8.93 -8.28
CA GLU A 96 4.10 8.65 -8.60
C GLU A 96 4.80 7.92 -7.45
N ARG A 97 4.54 8.38 -6.22
CA ARG A 97 5.10 7.69 -5.04
C ARG A 97 4.58 6.25 -4.94
N ALA A 98 3.26 6.04 -5.10
CA ALA A 98 2.66 4.71 -5.06
C ALA A 98 3.29 3.79 -6.11
N LYS A 99 3.43 4.29 -7.35
CA LYS A 99 4.08 3.55 -8.45
C LYS A 99 5.52 3.16 -8.11
N ARG A 100 6.29 4.12 -7.57
CA ARG A 100 7.71 3.90 -7.24
C ARG A 100 7.86 2.83 -6.16
N ILE A 101 7.13 2.97 -5.06
CA ILE A 101 7.15 2.02 -3.94
C ILE A 101 6.73 0.63 -4.44
N VAL A 102 5.60 0.54 -5.12
CA VAL A 102 5.06 -0.75 -5.59
C VAL A 102 6.05 -1.43 -6.55
N ARG A 103 6.68 -0.67 -7.47
CA ARG A 103 7.66 -1.25 -8.39
C ARG A 103 8.86 -1.85 -7.63
N CYS A 104 9.32 -1.18 -6.57
CA CYS A 104 10.40 -1.71 -5.72
C CYS A 104 9.95 -3.00 -5.04
N VAL A 105 8.79 -2.98 -4.37
CA VAL A 105 8.23 -4.16 -3.67
C VAL A 105 8.06 -5.34 -4.63
N ILE A 106 7.42 -5.12 -5.77
CA ILE A 106 7.08 -6.18 -6.75
C ILE A 106 8.34 -6.76 -7.42
N LYS A 107 9.36 -5.92 -7.68
CA LYS A 107 10.60 -6.41 -8.28
C LYS A 107 11.46 -7.21 -7.29
N SER A 108 11.34 -6.92 -6.01
CA SER A 108 12.16 -7.53 -4.96
C SER A 108 11.54 -8.79 -4.35
N ASN A 109 10.29 -9.10 -4.70
CA ASN A 109 9.55 -10.21 -4.08
C ASN A 109 8.71 -10.95 -5.12
N ASP A 110 8.64 -12.27 -5.00
CA ASP A 110 7.83 -13.11 -5.90
C ASP A 110 6.37 -13.17 -5.45
N LEU A 111 6.15 -13.10 -4.12
CA LEU A 111 4.84 -13.17 -3.50
C LEU A 111 4.64 -11.94 -2.59
N VAL A 112 3.53 -11.23 -2.77
CA VAL A 112 3.20 -10.03 -1.98
C VAL A 112 1.80 -10.18 -1.39
N ALA A 113 1.71 -10.24 -0.06
CA ALA A 113 0.44 -10.20 0.67
C ALA A 113 0.13 -8.76 1.09
N TYR A 114 -1.11 -8.33 0.95
CA TYR A 114 -1.56 -7.01 1.40
C TYR A 114 -3.00 -7.07 1.89
N GLU A 115 -3.40 -6.14 2.75
CA GLU A 115 -4.74 -6.14 3.33
C GLU A 115 -5.83 -5.82 2.30
N ASP A 116 -6.92 -6.61 2.30
CA ASP A 116 -8.13 -6.35 1.51
C ASP A 116 -9.03 -5.33 2.24
N LEU A 117 -8.55 -4.10 2.31
CA LEU A 117 -9.29 -3.03 2.99
C LEU A 117 -10.47 -2.52 2.14
N ARG A 118 -11.65 -2.49 2.75
CA ARG A 118 -12.85 -1.86 2.17
C ARG A 118 -12.77 -0.35 2.34
N VAL A 119 -11.89 0.30 1.57
CA VAL A 119 -11.59 1.73 1.70
C VAL A 119 -12.85 2.58 1.63
N LYS A 120 -13.84 2.22 0.79
CA LYS A 120 -15.13 2.92 0.70
C LYS A 120 -15.85 2.98 2.06
N ASN A 121 -15.75 1.93 2.87
CA ASN A 121 -16.37 1.89 4.19
C ASN A 121 -15.54 2.69 5.21
N LEU A 122 -14.22 2.59 5.14
CA LEU A 122 -13.33 3.30 6.05
C LEU A 122 -13.47 4.82 5.94
N VAL A 123 -13.72 5.36 4.74
CA VAL A 123 -13.87 6.81 4.55
C VAL A 123 -15.24 7.34 5.03
N LYS A 124 -16.18 6.48 5.43
CA LYS A 124 -17.42 6.91 6.09
C LYS A 124 -17.14 7.49 7.49
N ASN A 125 -16.04 7.07 8.12
CA ASN A 125 -15.58 7.68 9.37
C ASN A 125 -14.97 9.05 9.06
N HIS A 126 -15.74 10.13 9.30
CA HIS A 126 -15.36 11.50 8.96
C HIS A 126 -14.09 11.97 9.69
N CYS A 127 -13.77 11.43 10.86
CA CYS A 127 -12.54 11.76 11.59
C CYS A 127 -11.29 11.28 10.84
N LEU A 128 -11.37 10.13 10.17
CA LEU A 128 -10.24 9.49 9.49
C LEU A 128 -10.27 9.66 7.96
N ALA A 129 -11.42 9.98 7.38
CA ALA A 129 -11.65 10.04 5.93
C ALA A 129 -10.57 10.86 5.19
N LYS A 130 -10.23 12.02 5.74
CA LYS A 130 -9.22 12.92 5.16
C LYS A 130 -7.84 12.25 5.11
N SER A 131 -7.44 11.59 6.19
CA SER A 131 -6.14 10.91 6.29
C SER A 131 -6.09 9.67 5.39
N ILE A 132 -7.16 8.89 5.34
CA ILE A 132 -7.29 7.69 4.49
C ILE A 132 -7.21 8.09 3.00
N ASN A 133 -7.95 9.15 2.62
CA ASN A 133 -7.90 9.67 1.25
C ASN A 133 -6.51 10.23 0.90
N ASP A 134 -5.81 10.85 1.88
CA ASP A 134 -4.45 11.37 1.66
C ASP A 134 -3.45 10.22 1.49
N ALA A 135 -3.56 9.16 2.28
CA ALA A 135 -2.70 7.97 2.16
C ALA A 135 -2.86 7.30 0.80
N GLY A 136 -4.09 7.22 0.27
CA GLY A 136 -4.33 6.71 -1.09
C GLY A 136 -4.21 5.19 -1.21
N TRP A 137 -4.62 4.45 -0.17
CA TRP A 137 -4.52 2.98 -0.12
C TRP A 137 -5.18 2.27 -1.30
N TYR A 138 -6.33 2.77 -1.78
CA TYR A 138 -7.00 2.21 -2.96
C TYR A 138 -6.09 2.28 -4.20
N GLN A 139 -5.43 3.43 -4.40
CA GLN A 139 -4.52 3.64 -5.53
C GLN A 139 -3.27 2.75 -5.41
N PHE A 140 -2.74 2.61 -4.19
CA PHE A 140 -1.60 1.74 -3.88
C PHE A 140 -1.93 0.28 -4.23
N ARG A 141 -3.09 -0.22 -3.75
CA ARG A 141 -3.60 -1.57 -4.08
C ARG A 141 -3.69 -1.77 -5.60
N LYS A 142 -4.28 -0.81 -6.33
CA LYS A 142 -4.41 -0.89 -7.78
C LYS A 142 -3.06 -1.01 -8.49
N TRP A 143 -2.04 -0.31 -7.99
CA TRP A 143 -0.69 -0.44 -8.54
C TRP A 143 -0.03 -1.77 -8.16
N LEU A 144 -0.30 -2.31 -6.96
CA LEU A 144 0.18 -3.67 -6.58
C LEU A 144 -0.37 -4.71 -7.55
N GLU A 145 -1.68 -4.70 -7.79
CA GLU A 145 -2.35 -5.62 -8.73
C GLU A 145 -1.78 -5.46 -10.14
N TYR A 146 -1.66 -4.23 -10.63
CA TYR A 146 -1.18 -3.93 -11.99
C TYR A 146 0.27 -4.39 -12.19
N PHE A 147 1.17 -4.01 -11.28
CA PHE A 147 2.58 -4.38 -11.44
C PHE A 147 2.83 -5.86 -11.12
N GLY A 148 2.01 -6.47 -10.28
CA GLY A 148 2.04 -7.92 -10.06
C GLY A 148 1.85 -8.65 -11.40
N VAL A 149 0.75 -8.36 -12.08
CA VAL A 149 0.46 -8.94 -13.42
C VAL A 149 1.59 -8.60 -14.41
N LYS A 150 2.01 -7.33 -14.45
CA LYS A 150 3.01 -6.86 -15.42
C LYS A 150 4.37 -7.54 -15.28
N PHE A 151 4.79 -7.86 -14.06
CA PHE A 151 6.09 -8.48 -13.78
C PHE A 151 5.99 -9.97 -13.44
N GLY A 152 4.82 -10.59 -13.66
CA GLY A 152 4.60 -12.01 -13.39
C GLY A 152 4.77 -12.38 -11.91
N ARG A 153 4.40 -11.46 -11.01
CA ARG A 153 4.49 -11.68 -9.55
C ARG A 153 3.10 -11.94 -8.97
N ILE A 154 3.05 -12.73 -7.92
CA ILE A 154 1.79 -13.07 -7.26
C ILE A 154 1.49 -12.02 -6.18
N THR A 155 0.33 -11.37 -6.30
CA THR A 155 -0.15 -10.41 -5.31
C THR A 155 -1.50 -10.89 -4.78
N VAL A 156 -1.63 -11.00 -3.46
CA VAL A 156 -2.83 -11.54 -2.82
C VAL A 156 -3.39 -10.56 -1.79
N ALA A 157 -4.65 -10.22 -1.97
CA ALA A 157 -5.41 -9.45 -0.98
C ALA A 157 -5.86 -10.39 0.13
N VAL A 158 -5.45 -10.12 1.36
CA VAL A 158 -5.68 -10.96 2.53
C VAL A 158 -6.74 -10.30 3.42
N ASN A 159 -7.65 -11.11 3.99
CA ASN A 159 -8.63 -10.61 4.95
C ASN A 159 -7.91 -9.99 6.15
N PRO A 160 -8.18 -8.70 6.47
CA PRO A 160 -7.48 -8.01 7.57
C PRO A 160 -7.95 -8.42 8.97
N SER A 161 -8.98 -9.27 9.07
CA SER A 161 -9.54 -9.66 10.38
C SER A 161 -8.49 -10.39 11.21
N TYR A 162 -8.29 -9.89 12.43
CA TYR A 162 -7.41 -10.47 13.44
C TYR A 162 -5.90 -10.42 13.12
N THR A 163 -5.46 -9.90 11.99
CA THR A 163 -4.02 -9.84 11.64
C THR A 163 -3.19 -9.12 12.72
N SER A 164 -3.71 -8.03 13.29
CA SER A 164 -3.03 -7.31 14.37
C SER A 164 -3.22 -7.93 15.74
N GLN A 165 -4.20 -8.84 15.91
CA GLN A 165 -4.53 -9.46 17.20
C GLN A 165 -3.87 -10.84 17.38
N ASN A 166 -3.82 -11.65 16.33
CA ASN A 166 -3.19 -12.96 16.39
C ASN A 166 -1.68 -12.79 16.54
N CYS A 167 -1.09 -13.58 17.41
CA CYS A 167 0.37 -13.61 17.60
C CYS A 167 1.02 -14.28 16.40
N SER A 168 1.96 -13.60 15.75
CA SER A 168 2.66 -14.16 14.59
C SER A 168 3.61 -15.31 14.94
N SER A 169 3.91 -15.49 16.23
CA SER A 169 4.74 -16.60 16.71
C SER A 169 3.90 -17.85 17.03
N CYS A 170 2.84 -17.73 17.85
CA CYS A 170 2.10 -18.89 18.35
C CYS A 170 0.64 -18.97 17.90
N GLY A 171 0.13 -17.97 17.16
CA GLY A 171 -1.24 -17.94 16.66
C GLY A 171 -2.31 -17.51 17.68
N THR A 172 -2.00 -17.43 18.97
CA THR A 172 -2.97 -17.06 20.01
C THR A 172 -3.51 -15.65 19.79
N THR A 173 -4.82 -15.48 19.93
CA THR A 173 -5.45 -14.16 19.77
C THR A 173 -5.28 -13.32 21.04
N VAL A 174 -4.65 -12.16 20.92
CA VAL A 174 -4.45 -11.18 21.99
C VAL A 174 -5.33 -9.98 21.73
N LYS A 175 -6.40 -9.81 22.51
CA LYS A 175 -7.30 -8.66 22.40
C LYS A 175 -6.56 -7.37 22.74
N LYS A 176 -6.71 -6.35 21.89
CA LYS A 176 -6.03 -5.05 22.05
C LYS A 176 -6.95 -3.90 21.65
N SER A 177 -6.75 -2.75 22.29
CA SER A 177 -7.37 -1.52 21.84
C SER A 177 -6.71 -1.02 20.54
N LEU A 178 -7.40 -0.16 19.80
CA LEU A 178 -6.85 0.45 18.58
C LEU A 178 -5.65 1.35 18.85
N SER A 179 -5.50 1.86 20.06
CA SER A 179 -4.39 2.72 20.47
C SER A 179 -3.13 1.94 20.84
N THR A 180 -3.26 0.65 21.17
CA THR A 180 -2.13 -0.21 21.56
C THR A 180 -1.23 -0.47 20.36
N ARG A 181 0.05 -0.10 20.45
CA ARG A 181 1.02 -0.22 19.37
C ARG A 181 1.95 -1.42 19.50
N THR A 182 2.03 -2.00 20.69
CA THR A 182 2.88 -3.16 20.95
C THR A 182 2.02 -4.41 21.06
N HIS A 183 2.44 -5.47 20.39
CA HIS A 183 1.89 -6.81 20.56
C HIS A 183 2.69 -7.50 21.66
N ILE A 184 2.02 -7.93 22.74
CA ILE A 184 2.62 -8.67 23.85
C ILE A 184 1.78 -9.94 24.03
N CYS A 185 2.38 -11.10 23.87
CA CYS A 185 1.69 -12.39 23.95
C CYS A 185 2.15 -13.18 25.17
N GLN A 186 1.26 -14.03 25.70
CA GLN A 186 1.57 -14.92 26.82
C GLN A 186 2.69 -15.91 26.50
N CYS A 187 2.97 -16.18 25.20
CA CYS A 187 4.09 -17.02 24.79
C CYS A 187 5.46 -16.32 24.95
N GLY A 188 5.50 -15.08 25.47
CA GLY A 188 6.71 -14.28 25.62
C GLY A 188 7.06 -13.43 24.42
N PHE A 189 6.31 -13.55 23.31
CA PHE A 189 6.60 -12.79 22.07
C PHE A 189 6.16 -11.35 22.21
N VAL A 190 7.08 -10.41 21.91
CA VAL A 190 6.84 -8.95 21.96
C VAL A 190 7.28 -8.34 20.64
N LEU A 191 6.38 -7.58 19.98
CA LEU A 191 6.68 -6.99 18.69
C LEU A 191 5.84 -5.72 18.47
N ASP A 192 6.23 -4.85 17.54
CA ASP A 192 5.34 -3.78 17.07
C ASP A 192 4.07 -4.40 16.47
N ARG A 193 2.90 -3.80 16.73
CA ARG A 193 1.59 -4.31 16.30
C ARG A 193 1.47 -4.41 14.78
N ASP A 194 1.95 -3.40 14.08
CA ASP A 194 1.82 -3.31 12.62
C ASP A 194 2.82 -4.28 11.94
N TRP A 195 3.98 -4.49 12.56
CA TRP A 195 4.94 -5.52 12.12
C TRP A 195 4.37 -6.93 12.34
N ASN A 196 3.79 -7.20 13.51
CA ASN A 196 3.10 -8.48 13.78
C ASN A 196 2.00 -8.74 12.74
N ALA A 197 1.23 -7.71 12.38
CA ALA A 197 0.18 -7.83 11.37
C ALA A 197 0.76 -8.17 9.98
N ALA A 198 1.86 -7.53 9.60
CA ALA A 198 2.53 -7.78 8.31
C ALA A 198 3.06 -9.22 8.22
N ILE A 199 3.60 -9.79 9.29
CA ILE A 199 4.01 -11.21 9.34
C ILE A 199 2.78 -12.10 9.17
N ASN A 200 1.71 -11.85 9.86
CA ASN A 200 0.46 -12.58 9.69
C ASN A 200 -0.13 -12.47 8.27
N UNK A 201 0.09 -11.49 7.44
CA UNK A 201 -0.23 -11.36 6.29
C UNK A 201 0.29 -12.24 5.56
N ILE A 202 1.70 -12.76 5.75
CA ILE A 202 2.35 -13.85 4.98
C ILE A 202 1.78 -15.23 5.35
N ALA A 203 1.59 -15.49 6.63
CA ALA A 203 1.05 -16.78 7.08
C ALA A 203 -0.29 -17.10 6.39
N ILE A 204 -1.17 -16.11 6.28
CA ILE A 204 -2.47 -16.27 5.60
C ILE A 204 -2.27 -16.44 4.09
N LEU A 205 -1.36 -15.70 3.47
CA LEU A 205 -1.03 -15.86 2.05
C LEU A 205 -0.58 -17.30 1.76
N VAL A 206 0.37 -17.78 2.55
CA VAL A 206 0.91 -19.14 2.43
C VAL A 206 -0.22 -20.18 2.56
N PHE A 207 -1.05 -20.05 3.59
CA PHE A 207 -2.20 -20.94 3.81
C PHE A 207 -3.18 -20.93 2.62
N LEU A 208 -3.55 -19.77 2.12
CA LEU A 208 -4.47 -19.64 0.98
C LEU A 208 -3.87 -20.18 -0.32
N TYR A 209 -2.58 -19.97 -0.51
CA TYR A 209 -1.89 -20.41 -1.72
C TYR A 209 -1.71 -21.93 -1.72
N PHE A 210 -1.32 -22.52 -0.59
CA PHE A 210 -1.19 -23.97 -0.45
C PHE A 210 -2.53 -24.68 -0.67
N ASN A 211 -3.62 -24.18 -0.08
CA ASN A 211 -4.93 -24.80 -0.22
C ASN A 211 -5.47 -24.76 -1.65
N ARG A 212 -5.04 -23.78 -2.46
CA ARG A 212 -5.49 -23.66 -3.85
C ARG A 212 -4.57 -24.36 -4.87
N HIS A 213 -3.31 -24.56 -4.54
CA HIS A 213 -2.29 -24.99 -5.50
C HIS A 213 -1.37 -26.08 -4.94
N SER A 214 -1.91 -27.08 -4.28
CA SER A 214 -1.13 -28.12 -3.60
C SER A 214 -0.12 -28.88 -4.50
N LYS A 215 -0.20 -28.75 -5.81
CA LYS A 215 0.70 -29.44 -6.76
C LYS A 215 1.90 -28.61 -7.25
N PHE A 216 1.95 -27.30 -6.98
CA PHE A 216 2.98 -26.42 -7.59
C PHE A 216 4.08 -25.96 -6.61
N LEU A 217 3.95 -26.25 -5.33
CA LEU A 217 4.75 -25.59 -4.29
C LEU A 217 5.91 -26.39 -3.69
N VAL A 218 6.05 -27.65 -4.07
CA VAL A 218 7.15 -28.49 -3.54
C VAL A 218 8.53 -27.92 -3.94
N ASN A 219 8.59 -27.16 -5.05
CA ASN A 219 9.85 -26.64 -5.57
C ASN A 219 10.26 -25.25 -5.06
N LEU A 220 9.38 -24.57 -4.29
CA LEU A 220 9.67 -23.20 -3.82
C LEU A 220 10.13 -23.15 -2.35
N ILE A 221 10.07 -24.26 -1.64
CA ILE A 221 10.42 -24.33 -0.21
C ILE A 221 11.68 -25.18 0.04
N GLN A 222 12.47 -25.45 -0.98
CA GLN A 222 13.82 -25.98 -0.72
C GLN A 222 14.69 -24.82 -0.25
N THR A 223 14.65 -24.54 1.05
CA THR A 223 15.67 -23.72 1.70
C THR A 223 17.03 -24.38 1.47
N PRO A 224 18.05 -23.62 1.08
CA PRO A 224 19.40 -24.18 1.10
C PRO A 224 19.72 -24.62 2.54
N GLU A 225 20.16 -25.85 2.69
CA GLU A 225 20.64 -26.36 3.98
C GLU A 225 21.71 -25.38 4.51
N ALA A 226 21.48 -24.90 5.73
CA ALA A 226 22.49 -24.14 6.44
C ALA A 226 23.68 -25.08 6.72
N HIS A 227 24.77 -24.89 6.02
CA HIS A 227 26.03 -25.51 6.38
C HIS A 227 26.45 -24.96 7.74
N LEU A 228 26.19 -25.74 8.78
CA LEU A 228 26.80 -25.52 10.09
C LEU A 228 28.29 -25.87 9.96
N PRO A 229 29.19 -24.97 10.33
CA PRO A 229 30.61 -25.34 10.35
C PRO A 229 30.83 -26.42 11.40
N GLN A 230 31.41 -27.54 10.97
CA GLN A 230 31.89 -28.55 11.89
C GLN A 230 33.02 -27.94 12.71
N LYS A 231 32.90 -28.01 14.02
CA LYS A 231 34.01 -27.66 14.93
C LYS A 231 34.98 -28.84 14.93
N ASP A 232 36.20 -28.59 14.49
CA ASP A 232 37.38 -29.43 14.80
C ASP A 232 37.78 -29.21 16.25
#